data_fe8bb961582d3d706c5625a46215f0e5
#
_entry.id   fe8bb961582d3d706c5625a46215f0e5
#
_cell.length_a   1.000
_cell.length_b   1.000
_cell.length_c   1.000
_cell.angle_alpha   90.00
_cell.angle_beta   90.00
_cell.angle_gamma   90.00
#
_symmetry.space_group_name_H-M   'P 1'
#
loop_
_entity.id
_entity.type
_entity.pdbx_description
1 polymer ?
#
loop_
_entity_poly.entity_id
_entity_poly.type
_entity_poly.pdbx_seq_one_letter_code
_entity_poly.pdbx_strand_id
1 'polypeptide(L)'
;MWLQTLDYRADSWDRARRVVLVVKEREDDLLLDRFFLLTSLAPEVMSRQEVLEHYRERGTAEGHMGELKDVLALALSSTNRAKSHWRGRKPRSAADAVDAFACNEVRLLVSLLAYQVMHIARRAMTRATGTGWSLRRLRERILRAGARIILSGRRMTLALATSAAPFWALLWPRIDRMHWAGP
;
A
#
# COMPACT_ATOMS: atom_id res chain seq x y z
N MET A 1 25.68 -14.29 10.05
CA MET A 1 25.51 -13.38 8.89
C MET A 1 26.81 -12.60 8.69
N TRP A 2 27.33 -12.55 7.48
CA TRP A 2 28.58 -11.89 7.13
C TRP A 2 28.36 -10.93 5.95
N LEU A 3 29.07 -9.78 5.94
CA LEU A 3 28.97 -8.72 4.94
C LEU A 3 30.36 -8.35 4.43
N GLN A 4 30.51 -8.25 3.11
CA GLN A 4 31.73 -7.78 2.46
C GLN A 4 31.39 -6.74 1.39
N THR A 5 32.17 -5.68 1.34
CA THR A 5 32.12 -4.71 0.23
C THR A 5 33.19 -5.05 -0.80
N LEU A 6 32.84 -4.99 -2.07
CA LEU A 6 33.75 -5.16 -3.19
C LEU A 6 33.35 -4.22 -4.33
N ASP A 7 34.29 -3.85 -5.16
CA ASP A 7 34.05 -3.14 -6.39
C ASP A 7 33.96 -4.15 -7.53
N TYR A 8 32.85 -4.13 -8.24
CA TYR A 8 32.58 -5.03 -9.34
C TYR A 8 32.21 -4.25 -10.59
N ARG A 9 32.75 -4.69 -11.74
CA ARG A 9 32.43 -4.16 -13.07
C ARG A 9 31.99 -5.31 -13.96
N ALA A 10 30.75 -5.26 -14.44
CA ALA A 10 30.31 -6.14 -15.52
C ALA A 10 30.81 -5.63 -16.85
N ASP A 11 30.94 -6.52 -17.85
CA ASP A 11 31.46 -6.18 -19.18
C ASP A 11 30.65 -5.08 -19.89
N SER A 12 29.35 -5.00 -19.61
CA SER A 12 28.43 -4.00 -20.16
C SER A 12 28.41 -2.67 -19.41
N TRP A 13 29.18 -2.54 -18.31
CA TRP A 13 29.14 -1.33 -17.50
C TRP A 13 30.26 -0.36 -17.86
N ASP A 14 29.94 0.91 -17.82
CA ASP A 14 30.86 2.03 -18.05
C ASP A 14 31.99 2.10 -17.00
N ARG A 15 31.67 1.72 -15.75
CA ARG A 15 32.58 1.79 -14.58
C ARG A 15 32.27 0.70 -13.56
N ALA A 16 33.24 0.44 -12.71
CA ALA A 16 33.03 -0.38 -11.52
C ALA A 16 32.02 0.26 -10.58
N ARG A 17 31.25 -0.54 -9.90
CA ARG A 17 30.25 -0.11 -8.92
C ARG A 17 30.44 -0.86 -7.62
N ARG A 18 30.09 -0.19 -6.54
CA ARG A 18 30.14 -0.79 -5.22
C ARG A 18 29.07 -1.86 -5.07
N VAL A 19 29.48 -3.04 -4.65
CA VAL A 19 28.62 -4.19 -4.37
C VAL A 19 28.85 -4.64 -2.93
N VAL A 20 27.76 -4.89 -2.22
CA VAL A 20 27.79 -5.51 -0.88
C VAL A 20 27.33 -6.95 -1.02
N LEU A 21 28.24 -7.88 -0.76
CA LEU A 21 27.91 -9.30 -0.63
C LEU A 21 27.34 -9.55 0.76
N VAL A 22 26.16 -10.17 0.80
CA VAL A 22 25.51 -10.63 2.02
C VAL A 22 25.50 -12.13 2.03
N VAL A 23 26.04 -12.72 3.08
CA VAL A 23 26.02 -14.17 3.30
C VAL A 23 25.27 -14.45 4.60
N LYS A 24 24.25 -15.30 4.52
CA LYS A 24 23.47 -15.77 5.67
C LYS A 24 23.62 -17.27 5.82
N GLU A 25 23.90 -17.69 7.01
CA GLU A 25 23.84 -19.06 7.45
C GLU A 25 22.51 -19.29 8.15
N ARG A 26 21.84 -20.38 7.83
CA ARG A 26 20.63 -20.85 8.50
C ARG A 26 20.94 -22.15 9.20
N GLU A 27 20.45 -22.32 10.41
CA GLU A 27 20.69 -23.53 11.21
C GLU A 27 20.10 -24.78 10.55
N ASP A 28 19.00 -24.63 9.77
CA ASP A 28 18.28 -25.72 9.13
C ASP A 28 18.69 -25.96 7.65
N ASP A 29 19.69 -25.24 7.13
CA ASP A 29 20.10 -25.35 5.73
C ASP A 29 21.62 -25.55 5.62
N LEU A 30 22.02 -26.56 4.84
CA LEU A 30 23.44 -26.83 4.54
C LEU A 30 24.03 -25.82 3.55
N LEU A 31 23.18 -25.07 2.84
CA LEU A 31 23.60 -24.07 1.86
C LEU A 31 23.56 -22.67 2.44
N LEU A 32 24.63 -21.92 2.19
CA LEU A 32 24.68 -20.50 2.55
C LEU A 32 23.80 -19.69 1.59
N ASP A 33 22.84 -18.97 2.14
CA ASP A 33 22.12 -17.94 1.41
C ASP A 33 23.06 -16.77 1.10
N ARG A 34 23.27 -16.47 -0.18
CA ARG A 34 24.11 -15.37 -0.62
C ARG A 34 23.41 -14.53 -1.68
N PHE A 35 23.52 -13.21 -1.54
CA PHE A 35 23.02 -12.27 -2.53
C PHE A 35 23.88 -11.01 -2.55
N PHE A 36 23.76 -10.25 -3.63
CA PHE A 36 24.53 -9.04 -3.85
C PHE A 36 23.60 -7.81 -3.87
N LEU A 37 24.03 -6.77 -3.20
CA LEU A 37 23.37 -5.47 -3.22
C LEU A 37 24.24 -4.49 -3.98
N LEU A 38 23.74 -3.95 -5.06
CA LEU A 38 24.39 -2.90 -5.83
C LEU A 38 24.00 -1.53 -5.29
N THR A 39 24.98 -0.67 -5.04
CA THR A 39 24.74 0.69 -4.60
C THR A 39 25.64 1.69 -5.32
N SER A 40 25.13 2.89 -5.54
CA SER A 40 25.89 4.04 -6.02
C SER A 40 26.47 4.89 -4.89
N LEU A 41 26.10 4.60 -3.63
CA LEU A 41 26.55 5.36 -2.46
C LEU A 41 27.93 4.90 -2.02
N ALA A 42 28.80 5.88 -1.74
CA ALA A 42 30.15 5.61 -1.25
C ALA A 42 30.12 5.06 0.20
N PRO A 43 31.17 4.31 0.63
CA PRO A 43 31.22 3.75 1.98
C PRO A 43 31.12 4.79 3.10
N GLU A 44 31.59 6.01 2.86
CA GLU A 44 31.56 7.13 3.79
C GLU A 44 30.15 7.70 3.97
N VAL A 45 29.28 7.53 2.96
CA VAL A 45 27.89 8.00 2.98
C VAL A 45 26.99 6.95 3.61
N MET A 46 27.23 5.68 3.34
CA MET A 46 26.41 4.58 3.84
C MET A 46 27.28 3.33 4.02
N SER A 47 27.40 2.86 5.23
CA SER A 47 28.13 1.62 5.55
C SER A 47 27.47 0.40 4.89
N ARG A 48 28.20 -0.73 4.82
CA ARG A 48 27.65 -1.99 4.31
C ARG A 48 26.45 -2.51 5.10
N GLN A 49 26.43 -2.24 6.40
CA GLN A 49 25.30 -2.61 7.26
C GLN A 49 24.08 -1.77 6.95
N GLU A 50 24.22 -0.46 6.83
CA GLU A 50 23.13 0.46 6.47
C GLU A 50 22.56 0.18 5.09
N VAL A 51 23.40 -0.21 4.11
CA VAL A 51 22.94 -0.67 2.78
C VAL A 51 22.00 -1.86 2.91
N LEU A 52 22.34 -2.84 3.76
CA LEU A 52 21.49 -4.00 4.00
C LEU A 52 20.18 -3.61 4.72
N GLU A 53 20.24 -2.73 5.70
CA GLU A 53 19.07 -2.27 6.44
C GLU A 53 18.13 -1.50 5.52
N HIS A 54 18.66 -0.59 4.73
CA HIS A 54 17.88 0.13 3.73
C HIS A 54 17.24 -0.80 2.68
N TYR A 55 17.96 -1.81 2.22
CA TYR A 55 17.40 -2.83 1.34
C TYR A 55 16.23 -3.61 2.00
N ARG A 56 16.31 -3.89 3.30
CA ARG A 56 15.24 -4.57 4.03
C ARG A 56 13.95 -3.76 4.12
N GLU A 57 14.04 -2.43 4.06
CA GLU A 57 12.86 -1.54 4.00
C GLU A 57 12.01 -1.79 2.75
N ARG A 58 12.60 -2.34 1.67
CA ARG A 58 11.88 -2.80 0.48
C ARG A 58 10.75 -3.78 0.83
N GLY A 59 10.98 -4.71 1.75
CA GLY A 59 9.94 -5.64 2.20
C GLY A 59 8.72 -4.95 2.80
N THR A 60 8.92 -3.83 3.47
CA THR A 60 7.83 -2.99 3.99
C THR A 60 7.03 -2.35 2.85
N ALA A 61 7.72 -1.81 1.83
CA ALA A 61 7.06 -1.25 0.65
C ALA A 61 6.28 -2.31 -0.14
N GLU A 62 6.85 -3.50 -0.32
CA GLU A 62 6.17 -4.64 -0.95
C GLU A 62 4.93 -5.08 -0.15
N GLY A 63 5.01 -5.08 1.18
CA GLY A 63 3.88 -5.31 2.07
C GLY A 63 2.75 -4.28 1.87
N HIS A 64 3.09 -3.00 1.74
CA HIS A 64 2.12 -1.95 1.44
C HIS A 64 1.48 -2.11 0.06
N MET A 65 2.27 -2.48 -0.97
CA MET A 65 1.75 -2.76 -2.31
C MET A 65 0.84 -4.00 -2.31
N GLY A 66 1.18 -5.04 -1.56
CA GLY A 66 0.34 -6.21 -1.36
C GLY A 66 -1.00 -5.85 -0.71
N GLU A 67 -0.97 -5.11 0.39
CA GLU A 67 -2.18 -4.62 1.06
C GLU A 67 -3.06 -3.76 0.12
N LEU A 68 -2.45 -2.86 -0.66
CA LEU A 68 -3.15 -2.03 -1.63
C LEU A 68 -3.91 -2.88 -2.66
N LYS A 69 -3.25 -3.89 -3.22
CA LYS A 69 -3.85 -4.82 -4.20
C LYS A 69 -4.98 -5.64 -3.58
N ASP A 70 -4.76 -6.22 -2.41
CA ASP A 70 -5.71 -7.13 -1.76
C ASP A 70 -6.94 -6.42 -1.20
N VAL A 71 -6.76 -5.24 -0.61
CA VAL A 71 -7.83 -4.55 0.10
C VAL A 71 -8.66 -3.69 -0.84
N LEU A 72 -8.02 -3.02 -1.80
CA LEU A 72 -8.68 -2.09 -2.72
C LEU A 72 -8.99 -2.73 -4.08
N ALA A 73 -8.53 -3.97 -4.32
CA ALA A 73 -8.81 -4.75 -5.53
C ALA A 73 -8.59 -3.91 -6.81
N LEU A 74 -7.40 -3.35 -6.98
CA LEU A 74 -7.02 -2.53 -8.12
C LEU A 74 -7.25 -3.29 -9.45
N ALA A 75 -8.37 -3.04 -10.09
CA ALA A 75 -8.70 -3.59 -11.40
C ALA A 75 -8.08 -2.73 -12.51
N LEU A 76 -6.77 -2.80 -12.64
CA LEU A 76 -6.06 -2.15 -13.74
C LEU A 76 -6.20 -2.98 -15.03
N SER A 77 -6.39 -2.31 -16.16
CA SER A 77 -6.51 -2.94 -17.47
C SER A 77 -5.36 -2.48 -18.36
N SER A 78 -4.76 -3.42 -19.10
CA SER A 78 -3.73 -3.12 -20.11
C SER A 78 -4.31 -2.88 -21.49
N THR A 79 -5.62 -3.03 -21.66
CA THR A 79 -6.30 -2.88 -22.97
C THR A 79 -7.23 -1.70 -22.97
N ASN A 80 -7.25 -0.96 -24.10
CA ASN A 80 -8.24 0.06 -24.34
C ASN A 80 -9.61 -0.60 -24.51
N ARG A 81 -10.59 -0.08 -23.77
CA ARG A 81 -11.98 -0.54 -23.85
C ARG A 81 -12.87 0.59 -24.32
N ALA A 82 -13.83 0.23 -25.15
CA ALA A 82 -14.86 1.18 -25.55
C ALA A 82 -15.73 1.60 -24.36
N LYS A 83 -16.08 2.89 -24.27
CA LYS A 83 -16.96 3.45 -23.23
C LYS A 83 -18.30 2.75 -23.14
N SER A 84 -18.75 2.14 -24.22
CA SER A 84 -20.04 1.48 -24.37
C SER A 84 -20.14 0.06 -23.82
N HIS A 85 -19.13 -0.45 -23.12
CA HIS A 85 -19.25 -1.74 -22.43
C HIS A 85 -20.37 -1.75 -21.37
N TRP A 86 -20.82 -0.60 -20.97
CA TRP A 86 -22.02 -0.49 -20.18
C TRP A 86 -23.24 -0.81 -21.07
N ARG A 87 -23.87 -1.95 -20.88
CA ARG A 87 -25.05 -2.44 -21.61
C ARG A 87 -24.82 -2.92 -23.06
N GLY A 88 -23.63 -3.39 -23.42
CA GLY A 88 -23.42 -4.08 -24.70
C GLY A 88 -23.43 -3.20 -25.96
N ARG A 89 -23.35 -1.87 -25.83
CA ARG A 89 -23.24 -0.96 -26.99
C ARG A 89 -21.81 -0.86 -27.48
N LYS A 90 -21.62 -1.04 -28.79
CA LYS A 90 -20.31 -0.81 -29.43
C LYS A 90 -20.05 0.70 -29.55
N PRO A 91 -18.80 1.16 -29.42
CA PRO A 91 -18.44 2.56 -29.61
C PRO A 91 -18.77 2.99 -31.06
N ARG A 92 -19.34 4.18 -31.22
CA ARG A 92 -19.69 4.72 -32.52
C ARG A 92 -18.50 5.34 -33.25
N SER A 93 -17.46 5.71 -32.50
CA SER A 93 -16.25 6.34 -33.05
C SER A 93 -15.04 6.03 -32.18
N ALA A 94 -13.83 6.30 -32.71
CA ALA A 94 -12.58 6.23 -31.94
C ALA A 94 -12.57 7.19 -30.73
N ALA A 95 -13.24 8.32 -30.82
CA ALA A 95 -13.40 9.28 -29.72
C ALA A 95 -14.21 8.71 -28.54
N ASP A 96 -15.01 7.68 -28.75
CA ASP A 96 -15.76 6.99 -27.70
C ASP A 96 -14.92 5.91 -26.99
N ALA A 97 -13.72 5.63 -27.48
CA ALA A 97 -12.81 4.71 -26.81
C ALA A 97 -12.28 5.35 -25.52
N VAL A 98 -12.16 4.54 -24.47
CA VAL A 98 -11.58 4.98 -23.20
C VAL A 98 -10.10 4.64 -23.24
N ASP A 99 -9.24 5.63 -23.04
CA ASP A 99 -7.82 5.41 -22.84
C ASP A 99 -7.60 4.59 -21.58
N ALA A 100 -7.08 3.36 -21.75
CA ALA A 100 -6.83 2.46 -20.62
C ALA A 100 -5.77 3.02 -19.67
N PHE A 101 -4.77 3.75 -20.20
CA PHE A 101 -3.71 4.34 -19.37
C PHE A 101 -4.29 5.44 -18.46
N ALA A 102 -4.98 6.41 -19.03
CA ALA A 102 -5.61 7.48 -18.26
C ALA A 102 -6.63 6.96 -17.25
N CYS A 103 -7.43 5.95 -17.62
CA CYS A 103 -8.36 5.31 -16.69
C CYS A 103 -7.64 4.58 -15.54
N ASN A 104 -6.54 3.92 -15.83
CA ASN A 104 -5.73 3.26 -14.80
C ASN A 104 -5.07 4.26 -13.87
N GLU A 105 -4.58 5.37 -14.40
CA GLU A 105 -4.01 6.46 -13.61
C GLU A 105 -5.04 7.02 -12.61
N VAL A 106 -6.23 7.37 -13.08
CA VAL A 106 -7.30 7.85 -12.19
C VAL A 106 -7.66 6.79 -11.12
N ARG A 107 -7.80 5.53 -11.51
CA ARG A 107 -8.08 4.45 -10.57
C ARG A 107 -6.98 4.28 -9.53
N LEU A 108 -5.72 4.35 -9.95
CA LEU A 108 -4.58 4.27 -9.06
C LEU A 108 -4.57 5.44 -8.07
N LEU A 109 -4.75 6.67 -8.55
CA LEU A 109 -4.76 7.87 -7.70
C LEU A 109 -5.89 7.83 -6.67
N VAL A 110 -7.12 7.49 -7.09
CA VAL A 110 -8.26 7.34 -6.17
C VAL A 110 -8.01 6.23 -5.15
N SER A 111 -7.42 5.12 -5.58
CA SER A 111 -7.09 4.00 -4.68
C SER A 111 -5.98 4.36 -3.71
N LEU A 112 -4.97 5.14 -4.12
CA LEU A 112 -3.94 5.66 -3.23
C LEU A 112 -4.53 6.61 -2.20
N LEU A 113 -5.44 7.49 -2.60
CA LEU A 113 -6.15 8.37 -1.64
C LEU A 113 -6.96 7.54 -0.62
N ALA A 114 -7.73 6.57 -1.08
CA ALA A 114 -8.47 5.66 -0.20
C ALA A 114 -7.53 4.90 0.75
N TYR A 115 -6.38 4.45 0.24
CA TYR A 115 -5.35 3.78 1.03
C TYR A 115 -4.81 4.69 2.14
N GLN A 116 -4.51 5.95 1.85
CA GLN A 116 -4.06 6.93 2.84
C GLN A 116 -5.11 7.16 3.93
N VAL A 117 -6.37 7.35 3.56
CA VAL A 117 -7.48 7.51 4.51
C VAL A 117 -7.60 6.27 5.41
N MET A 118 -7.51 5.06 4.83
CA MET A 118 -7.52 3.82 5.60
C MET A 118 -6.33 3.69 6.54
N HIS A 119 -5.15 4.18 6.15
CA HIS A 119 -3.97 4.23 7.03
C HIS A 119 -4.17 5.14 8.24
N ILE A 120 -4.80 6.30 8.05
CA ILE A 120 -5.15 7.22 9.15
C ILE A 120 -6.08 6.50 10.13
N ALA A 121 -7.13 5.86 9.64
CA ALA A 121 -8.06 5.08 10.47
C ALA A 121 -7.36 3.90 11.17
N ARG A 122 -6.46 3.20 10.48
CA ARG A 122 -5.65 2.12 11.05
C ARG A 122 -4.80 2.60 12.22
N ARG A 123 -4.09 3.72 12.04
CA ARG A 123 -3.27 4.31 13.12
C ARG A 123 -4.12 4.73 14.32
N ALA A 124 -5.31 5.29 14.08
CA ALA A 124 -6.25 5.65 15.12
C ALA A 124 -6.72 4.41 15.91
N MET A 125 -7.06 3.33 15.21
CA MET A 125 -7.49 2.07 15.84
C MET A 125 -6.35 1.37 16.59
N THR A 126 -5.14 1.31 16.02
CA THR A 126 -3.97 0.76 16.70
C THR A 126 -3.69 1.49 18.00
N ARG A 127 -3.74 2.82 18.00
CA ARG A 127 -3.58 3.63 19.22
C ARG A 127 -4.73 3.42 20.23
N ALA A 128 -5.93 3.15 19.74
CA ALA A 128 -7.11 2.96 20.60
C ALA A 128 -7.11 1.60 21.30
N THR A 129 -6.63 0.57 20.61
CA THR A 129 -6.74 -0.82 21.06
C THR A 129 -5.43 -1.38 21.62
N GLY A 130 -4.29 -0.69 21.40
CA GLY A 130 -2.96 -1.19 21.74
C GLY A 130 -2.51 -2.38 20.87
N THR A 131 -3.29 -2.77 19.85
CA THR A 131 -3.01 -3.92 18.99
C THR A 131 -2.88 -3.50 17.53
N GLY A 132 -2.07 -4.21 16.74
CA GLY A 132 -1.93 -3.98 15.30
C GLY A 132 -3.23 -4.25 14.53
N TRP A 133 -3.55 -3.40 13.58
CA TRP A 133 -4.69 -3.54 12.68
C TRP A 133 -4.21 -3.69 11.24
N SER A 134 -4.63 -4.75 10.54
CA SER A 134 -4.49 -4.83 9.10
C SER A 134 -5.60 -4.02 8.42
N LEU A 135 -5.36 -3.54 7.19
CA LEU A 135 -6.39 -2.84 6.43
C LEU A 135 -7.57 -3.76 6.09
N ARG A 136 -7.32 -5.07 5.90
CA ARG A 136 -8.38 -6.06 5.72
C ARG A 136 -9.31 -6.10 6.93
N ARG A 137 -8.76 -6.21 8.15
CA ARG A 137 -9.54 -6.21 9.40
C ARG A 137 -10.33 -4.91 9.56
N LEU A 138 -9.73 -3.77 9.24
CA LEU A 138 -10.39 -2.47 9.30
C LEU A 138 -11.56 -2.39 8.31
N ARG A 139 -11.36 -2.83 7.06
CA ARG A 139 -12.41 -2.91 6.05
C ARG A 139 -13.58 -3.77 6.50
N GLU A 140 -13.31 -4.97 7.00
CA GLU A 140 -14.36 -5.94 7.37
C GLU A 140 -15.11 -5.54 8.65
N ARG A 141 -14.41 -5.02 9.65
CA ARG A 141 -15.01 -4.72 10.96
C ARG A 141 -15.63 -3.33 11.07
N ILE A 142 -15.17 -2.40 10.27
CA ILE A 142 -15.58 -0.99 10.35
C ILE A 142 -16.32 -0.56 9.10
N LEU A 143 -15.71 -0.69 7.89
CA LEU A 143 -16.27 -0.12 6.68
C LEU A 143 -17.39 -0.98 6.07
N ARG A 144 -17.30 -2.30 6.17
CA ARG A 144 -18.34 -3.22 5.66
C ARG A 144 -19.40 -3.57 6.71
N ALA A 145 -19.43 -2.85 7.81
CA ALA A 145 -20.46 -3.02 8.82
C ALA A 145 -21.85 -2.63 8.29
N GLY A 146 -22.83 -3.46 8.59
CA GLY A 146 -24.23 -3.11 8.30
C GLY A 146 -24.64 -1.86 9.07
N ALA A 147 -25.36 -0.96 8.41
CA ALA A 147 -25.86 0.24 9.02
C ALA A 147 -27.24 0.61 8.44
N ARG A 148 -28.07 1.25 9.26
CA ARG A 148 -29.36 1.81 8.84
C ARG A 148 -29.34 3.33 9.00
N ILE A 149 -29.71 4.03 7.95
CA ILE A 149 -29.87 5.49 8.00
C ILE A 149 -31.30 5.78 8.43
N ILE A 150 -31.45 6.56 9.49
CA ILE A 150 -32.74 7.04 10.02
C ILE A 150 -32.78 8.54 9.83
N LEU A 151 -33.77 9.01 9.07
CA LEU A 151 -34.00 10.43 8.85
C LEU A 151 -35.21 10.85 9.70
N SER A 152 -35.02 11.84 10.56
CA SER A 152 -36.08 12.42 11.38
C SER A 152 -35.93 13.93 11.41
N GLY A 153 -36.84 14.63 10.75
CA GLY A 153 -36.74 16.07 10.57
C GLY A 153 -35.44 16.48 9.89
N ARG A 154 -34.62 17.31 10.59
CA ARG A 154 -33.32 17.78 10.11
C ARG A 154 -32.16 16.91 10.60
N ARG A 155 -32.44 15.78 11.24
CA ARG A 155 -31.41 14.89 11.79
C ARG A 155 -31.25 13.62 10.96
N MET A 156 -30.02 13.28 10.67
CA MET A 156 -29.63 12.00 10.10
C MET A 156 -28.90 11.20 11.17
N THR A 157 -29.44 10.04 11.50
CA THR A 157 -28.83 9.11 12.48
C THR A 157 -28.35 7.86 11.75
N LEU A 158 -27.11 7.48 11.95
CA LEU A 158 -26.55 6.24 11.45
C LEU A 158 -26.58 5.18 12.57
N ALA A 159 -27.52 4.25 12.48
CA ALA A 159 -27.59 3.12 13.40
C ALA A 159 -26.71 1.98 12.91
N LEU A 160 -25.60 1.74 13.59
CA LEU A 160 -24.61 0.72 13.26
C LEU A 160 -25.01 -0.65 13.83
N ALA A 161 -24.62 -1.71 13.11
CA ALA A 161 -24.75 -3.08 13.60
C ALA A 161 -23.98 -3.24 14.94
N THR A 162 -24.54 -4.01 15.87
CA THR A 162 -23.97 -4.23 17.21
C THR A 162 -22.52 -4.71 17.17
N SER A 163 -22.15 -5.51 16.15
CA SER A 163 -20.79 -6.01 15.97
C SER A 163 -19.75 -4.93 15.61
N ALA A 164 -20.19 -3.82 15.03
CA ALA A 164 -19.33 -2.71 14.62
C ALA A 164 -19.32 -1.55 15.64
N ALA A 165 -20.39 -1.42 16.42
CA ALA A 165 -20.57 -0.32 17.36
C ALA A 165 -19.38 -0.09 18.31
N PRO A 166 -18.74 -1.12 18.92
CA PRO A 166 -17.59 -0.93 19.81
C PRO A 166 -16.39 -0.31 19.08
N PHE A 167 -16.14 -0.69 17.82
CA PHE A 167 -15.02 -0.17 17.03
C PHE A 167 -15.26 1.28 16.61
N TRP A 168 -16.48 1.62 16.24
CA TRP A 168 -16.87 2.98 15.91
C TRP A 168 -16.85 3.90 17.14
N ALA A 169 -17.24 3.42 18.32
CA ALA A 169 -17.12 4.15 19.57
C ALA A 169 -15.67 4.53 19.91
N LEU A 170 -14.70 3.67 19.54
CA LEU A 170 -13.28 3.95 19.67
C LEU A 170 -12.72 4.89 18.60
N LEU A 171 -13.20 4.76 17.38
CA LEU A 171 -12.68 5.48 16.22
C LEU A 171 -13.25 6.91 16.14
N TRP A 172 -14.56 7.08 16.33
CA TRP A 172 -15.26 8.34 16.14
C TRP A 172 -14.67 9.52 16.92
N PRO A 173 -14.40 9.43 18.23
CA PRO A 173 -13.84 10.55 18.99
C PRO A 173 -12.45 10.99 18.52
N ARG A 174 -11.76 10.12 17.77
CA ARG A 174 -10.44 10.41 17.21
C ARG A 174 -10.54 11.12 15.88
N ILE A 175 -11.51 10.76 15.07
CA ILE A 175 -11.83 11.44 13.80
C ILE A 175 -12.37 12.84 14.10
N ASP A 176 -13.26 12.95 15.05
CA ASP A 176 -13.92 14.22 15.44
C ASP A 176 -12.89 15.25 15.95
N ARG A 177 -11.84 14.80 16.61
CA ARG A 177 -10.74 15.65 17.08
C ARG A 177 -9.74 16.05 15.98
N MET A 178 -9.82 15.46 14.79
CA MET A 178 -9.03 15.91 13.65
C MET A 178 -9.63 17.22 13.14
N HIS A 179 -9.06 18.35 13.61
CA HIS A 179 -9.43 19.64 13.05
C HIS A 179 -8.97 19.64 11.57
N TRP A 180 -9.94 19.57 10.68
CA TRP A 180 -9.70 19.87 9.28
C TRP A 180 -9.47 21.38 9.21
N ALA A 181 -8.22 21.78 9.07
CA ALA A 181 -7.91 23.13 8.63
C ALA A 181 -8.49 23.22 7.21
N GLY A 182 -9.64 23.84 7.08
CA GLY A 182 -10.17 24.25 5.78
C GLY A 182 -9.18 25.20 5.10
N PRO A 183 -9.26 25.35 3.77
CA PRO A 183 -8.45 26.29 3.04
C PRO A 183 -8.68 27.71 3.52
#